data_9e1c5740b6aac218fea367e3f09d8862
#
_entry.id   9e1c5740b6aac218fea367e3f09d8862
#
_cell.length_a   1.000
_cell.length_b   1.000
_cell.length_c   1.000
_cell.angle_alpha   90.00
_cell.angle_beta   90.00
_cell.angle_gamma   90.00
#
_symmetry.space_group_name_H-M   'P 1'
#
loop_
_entity.id
_entity.type
_entity.pdbx_description
1 polymer ?
#
loop_
_entity_poly.entity_id
_entity_poly.type
_entity_poly.pdbx_seq_one_letter_code
_entity_poly.pdbx_strand_id
1 'polypeptide(L)'
;MEKNQSFKAPRNVNDLTSSLSAVIFKQKVLVLIDAANLFFSTSVTKIHIDFKQMYNWFSKKCNLVDVMYYTAFDPDDVKQMAFLQDLEKSGYKLIQKPIKVYSSMIKGNMDIELAVDAMNLEKQYDILALFSGDGDFTYLIQDLEKKGKRIIVIATGGFTSYELHQQAHNYFFLNRISSIWRTPRKTSQSDGVDSQNLLPKILPPDVVLDKQTKVTPKTKLPRKNPVREVPQVFID
;
A
#
# COMPACT_ATOMS: atom_id res chain seq x y z
N MET A 1 2.66 14.50 32.73
CA MET A 1 3.23 13.11 32.70
C MET A 1 2.12 12.19 32.25
N GLU A 2 1.89 12.07 30.94
CA GLU A 2 0.93 11.12 30.38
C GLU A 2 1.62 9.80 30.12
N LYS A 3 1.00 8.74 30.67
CA LYS A 3 1.54 7.37 30.61
C LYS A 3 1.46 6.86 29.19
N ASN A 4 2.61 6.57 28.59
CA ASN A 4 2.74 5.75 27.39
C ASN A 4 2.01 4.42 27.60
N GLN A 5 0.81 4.30 27.06
CA GLN A 5 0.16 3.00 26.92
C GLN A 5 0.83 2.26 25.77
N SER A 6 1.70 1.32 26.11
CA SER A 6 2.29 0.39 25.16
C SER A 6 1.17 -0.39 24.47
N PHE A 7 0.98 -0.15 23.20
CA PHE A 7 0.01 -0.87 22.37
C PHE A 7 0.47 -2.34 22.26
N LYS A 8 -0.18 -3.23 23.00
CA LYS A 8 0.02 -4.68 22.85
C LYS A 8 -0.59 -5.09 21.51
N ALA A 9 0.22 -5.57 20.59
CA ALA A 9 -0.25 -6.10 19.32
C ALA A 9 -1.33 -7.18 19.56
N PRO A 10 -2.51 -7.07 18.92
CA PRO A 10 -3.60 -8.03 19.08
C PRO A 10 -3.17 -9.43 18.59
N ARG A 11 -3.53 -10.46 19.35
CA ARG A 11 -3.08 -11.84 19.15
C ARG A 11 -3.95 -12.65 18.18
N ASN A 12 -5.15 -12.14 17.82
CA ASN A 12 -6.13 -12.84 16.99
C ASN A 12 -6.59 -11.99 15.80
N VAL A 13 -6.92 -12.62 14.66
CA VAL A 13 -7.42 -11.94 13.44
C VAL A 13 -8.70 -11.16 13.72
N ASN A 14 -9.59 -11.67 14.56
CA ASN A 14 -10.82 -10.99 14.97
C ASN A 14 -10.54 -9.70 15.74
N ASP A 15 -9.49 -9.67 16.56
CA ASP A 15 -9.08 -8.48 17.31
C ASP A 15 -8.51 -7.41 16.37
N LEU A 16 -7.77 -7.80 15.32
CA LEU A 16 -7.21 -6.89 14.33
C LEU A 16 -8.30 -6.26 13.46
N THR A 17 -9.28 -7.06 13.06
CA THR A 17 -10.45 -6.59 12.29
C THR A 17 -11.28 -5.62 13.11
N SER A 18 -11.53 -5.95 14.35
CA SER A 18 -12.25 -5.09 15.31
C SER A 18 -11.46 -3.80 15.55
N SER A 19 -10.13 -3.88 15.65
CA SER A 19 -9.24 -2.74 15.83
C SER A 19 -9.25 -1.80 14.62
N LEU A 20 -9.09 -2.30 13.38
CA LEU A 20 -9.18 -1.47 12.18
C LEU A 20 -10.56 -0.83 12.05
N SER A 21 -11.62 -1.63 12.23
CA SER A 21 -13.00 -1.14 12.17
C SER A 21 -13.26 -0.05 13.23
N ALA A 22 -12.73 -0.21 14.44
CA ALA A 22 -12.90 0.78 15.52
C ALA A 22 -12.20 2.11 15.21
N VAL A 23 -10.99 2.04 14.62
CA VAL A 23 -10.21 3.25 14.27
C VAL A 23 -10.92 4.08 13.21
N ILE A 24 -11.54 3.44 12.19
CA ILE A 24 -12.16 4.14 11.06
C ILE A 24 -13.66 4.44 11.28
N PHE A 25 -14.27 3.91 12.33
CA PHE A 25 -15.72 4.00 12.53
C PHE A 25 -16.22 5.45 12.55
N LYS A 26 -17.14 5.76 11.62
CA LYS A 26 -17.70 7.10 11.41
C LYS A 26 -16.71 8.21 11.04
N GLN A 27 -15.44 7.88 10.80
CA GLN A 27 -14.44 8.85 10.35
C GLN A 27 -14.54 9.05 8.82
N LYS A 28 -14.15 10.22 8.33
CA LYS A 28 -13.95 10.46 6.89
C LYS A 28 -12.63 9.81 6.48
N VAL A 29 -12.71 8.76 5.68
CA VAL A 29 -11.55 7.96 5.30
C VAL A 29 -11.31 8.07 3.80
N LEU A 30 -10.09 8.45 3.42
CA LEU A 30 -9.55 8.32 2.07
C LEU A 30 -8.68 7.07 2.03
N VAL A 31 -8.91 6.20 1.04
CA VAL A 31 -8.13 4.99 0.82
C VAL A 31 -7.29 5.15 -0.44
N LEU A 32 -5.96 5.09 -0.31
CA LEU A 32 -5.04 5.16 -1.44
C LEU A 32 -4.27 3.83 -1.55
N ILE A 33 -4.23 3.29 -2.76
CA ILE A 33 -3.63 1.98 -3.04
C ILE A 33 -2.52 2.14 -4.05
N ASP A 34 -1.29 1.93 -3.59
CA ASP A 34 -0.13 1.74 -4.45
C ASP A 34 -0.18 0.33 -5.03
N ALA A 35 -0.63 0.22 -6.27
CA ALA A 35 -0.82 -1.06 -6.92
C ALA A 35 0.49 -1.84 -7.11
N ALA A 36 1.58 -1.16 -7.42
CA ALA A 36 2.87 -1.81 -7.67
C ALA A 36 3.40 -2.49 -6.40
N ASN A 37 3.41 -1.77 -5.28
CA ASN A 37 3.85 -2.31 -3.99
C ASN A 37 2.91 -3.43 -3.49
N LEU A 38 1.59 -3.19 -3.58
CA LEU A 38 0.59 -4.17 -3.17
C LEU A 38 0.70 -5.46 -4.00
N PHE A 39 0.81 -5.34 -5.33
CA PHE A 39 0.95 -6.48 -6.23
C PHE A 39 2.21 -7.29 -5.93
N PHE A 40 3.36 -6.62 -5.85
CA PHE A 40 4.63 -7.29 -5.58
C PHE A 40 4.56 -8.09 -4.28
N SER A 41 4.16 -7.43 -3.20
CA SER A 41 4.13 -8.05 -1.86
C SER A 41 3.10 -9.19 -1.76
N THR A 42 1.92 -9.04 -2.37
CA THR A 42 0.88 -10.08 -2.36
C THR A 42 1.21 -11.26 -3.26
N SER A 43 1.89 -11.05 -4.39
CA SER A 43 2.35 -12.11 -5.28
C SER A 43 3.38 -13.02 -4.62
N VAL A 44 4.33 -12.44 -3.89
CA VAL A 44 5.34 -13.21 -3.15
C VAL A 44 4.71 -13.99 -1.99
N THR A 45 3.81 -13.37 -1.26
CA THR A 45 3.19 -13.95 -0.05
C THR A 45 1.94 -14.79 -0.33
N LYS A 46 1.49 -14.84 -1.59
CA LYS A 46 0.27 -15.57 -2.00
C LYS A 46 -0.99 -15.08 -1.28
N ILE A 47 -1.04 -13.79 -0.96
CA ILE A 47 -2.23 -13.17 -0.37
C ILE A 47 -3.21 -12.84 -1.49
N HIS A 48 -4.44 -13.28 -1.34
CA HIS A 48 -5.54 -12.94 -2.24
C HIS A 48 -6.43 -11.87 -1.60
N ILE A 49 -6.73 -10.82 -2.36
CA ILE A 49 -7.65 -9.75 -1.96
C ILE A 49 -8.82 -9.75 -2.94
N ASP A 50 -10.03 -9.86 -2.41
CA ASP A 50 -11.23 -9.55 -3.15
C ASP A 50 -11.49 -8.04 -3.04
N PHE A 51 -11.13 -7.30 -4.08
CA PHE A 51 -11.24 -5.84 -4.12
C PHE A 51 -12.68 -5.38 -4.00
N LYS A 52 -13.66 -6.12 -4.53
CA LYS A 52 -15.08 -5.79 -4.39
C LYS A 52 -15.53 -5.92 -2.91
N GLN A 53 -15.08 -6.96 -2.22
CA GLN A 53 -15.34 -7.11 -0.79
C GLN A 53 -14.62 -6.03 0.04
N MET A 54 -13.40 -5.68 -0.35
CA MET A 54 -12.64 -4.60 0.31
C MET A 54 -13.36 -3.26 0.19
N TYR A 55 -13.79 -2.87 -1.01
CA TYR A 55 -14.58 -1.65 -1.22
C TYR A 55 -15.86 -1.65 -0.38
N ASN A 56 -16.64 -2.73 -0.45
CA ASN A 56 -17.88 -2.89 0.32
C ASN A 56 -17.65 -2.81 1.83
N TRP A 57 -16.52 -3.32 2.30
CA TRP A 57 -16.18 -3.28 3.71
C TRP A 57 -15.91 -1.85 4.18
N PHE A 58 -15.07 -1.08 3.47
CA PHE A 58 -14.78 0.32 3.80
C PHE A 58 -16.05 1.16 3.71
N SER A 59 -16.86 1.03 2.66
CA SER A 59 -18.12 1.76 2.48
C SER A 59 -19.11 1.55 3.63
N LYS A 60 -19.08 0.37 4.27
CA LYS A 60 -19.98 0.04 5.42
C LYS A 60 -19.41 0.47 6.76
N LYS A 61 -18.08 0.64 6.89
CA LYS A 61 -17.41 0.84 8.18
C LYS A 61 -17.06 2.28 8.49
N CYS A 62 -16.95 3.13 7.49
CA CYS A 62 -16.59 4.54 7.66
C CYS A 62 -17.38 5.46 6.73
N ASN A 63 -17.20 6.76 6.89
CA ASN A 63 -17.63 7.74 5.90
C ASN A 63 -16.54 7.76 4.80
N LEU A 64 -16.68 6.83 3.86
CA LEU A 64 -15.70 6.65 2.79
C LEU A 64 -15.69 7.87 1.87
N VAL A 65 -14.56 8.56 1.76
CA VAL A 65 -14.37 9.69 0.85
C VAL A 65 -14.16 9.18 -0.56
N ASP A 66 -13.16 8.31 -0.72
CA ASP A 66 -12.86 7.65 -2.00
C ASP A 66 -11.95 6.43 -1.77
N VAL A 67 -11.89 5.53 -2.76
CA VAL A 67 -10.87 4.48 -2.87
C VAL A 67 -10.17 4.66 -4.19
N MET A 68 -8.93 5.14 -4.15
CA MET A 68 -8.14 5.46 -5.34
C MET A 68 -7.05 4.40 -5.55
N TYR A 69 -6.99 3.88 -6.77
CA TYR A 69 -6.06 2.82 -7.16
C TYR A 69 -5.05 3.36 -8.17
N TYR A 70 -3.79 3.45 -7.76
CA TYR A 70 -2.70 4.03 -8.55
C TYR A 70 -1.94 2.93 -9.26
N THR A 71 -1.98 2.92 -10.58
CA THR A 71 -1.31 1.88 -11.37
C THR A 71 -0.75 2.41 -12.69
N ALA A 72 0.40 1.87 -13.08
CA ALA A 72 0.79 1.89 -14.48
C ALA A 72 0.14 0.71 -15.20
N PHE A 73 -0.21 0.87 -16.47
CA PHE A 73 -0.88 -0.18 -17.24
C PHE A 73 -0.23 -0.38 -18.60
N ASP A 74 -0.30 -1.62 -19.08
CA ASP A 74 0.03 -1.99 -20.43
C ASP A 74 -1.25 -2.04 -21.27
N PRO A 75 -1.41 -1.18 -22.30
CA PRO A 75 -2.62 -1.18 -23.13
C PRO A 75 -2.85 -2.50 -23.87
N ASP A 76 -1.79 -3.28 -24.09
CA ASP A 76 -1.84 -4.57 -24.77
C ASP A 76 -2.10 -5.75 -23.84
N ASP A 77 -2.06 -5.54 -22.51
CA ASP A 77 -2.43 -6.57 -21.53
C ASP A 77 -3.95 -6.59 -21.30
N VAL A 78 -4.63 -7.40 -22.11
CA VAL A 78 -6.10 -7.58 -22.05
C VAL A 78 -6.58 -7.99 -20.65
N LYS A 79 -5.79 -8.80 -19.93
CA LYS A 79 -6.17 -9.25 -18.57
C LYS A 79 -6.09 -8.10 -17.56
N GLN A 80 -5.03 -7.30 -17.65
CA GLN A 80 -4.90 -6.10 -16.81
C GLN A 80 -6.04 -5.13 -17.09
N MET A 81 -6.36 -4.89 -18.36
CA MET A 81 -7.43 -3.99 -18.74
C MET A 81 -8.81 -4.47 -18.22
N ALA A 82 -9.10 -5.76 -18.33
CA ALA A 82 -10.33 -6.34 -17.76
C ALA A 82 -10.38 -6.17 -16.23
N PHE A 83 -9.28 -6.42 -15.54
CA PHE A 83 -9.19 -6.22 -14.09
C PHE A 83 -9.43 -4.76 -13.68
N LEU A 84 -8.84 -3.80 -14.39
CA LEU A 84 -9.03 -2.37 -14.11
C LEU A 84 -10.50 -1.96 -14.34
N GLN A 85 -11.14 -2.44 -15.38
CA GLN A 85 -12.58 -2.22 -15.61
C GLN A 85 -13.45 -2.79 -14.47
N ASP A 86 -13.08 -3.95 -13.92
CA ASP A 86 -13.83 -4.55 -12.80
C ASP A 86 -13.61 -3.79 -11.49
N LEU A 87 -12.43 -3.20 -11.28
CA LEU A 87 -12.19 -2.29 -10.17
C LEU A 87 -13.08 -1.04 -10.29
N GLU A 88 -13.11 -0.41 -11.45
CA GLU A 88 -13.93 0.77 -11.70
C GLU A 88 -15.42 0.49 -11.47
N LYS A 89 -15.95 -0.63 -12.00
CA LYS A 89 -17.33 -1.09 -11.75
C LYS A 89 -17.58 -1.37 -10.25
N SER A 90 -16.55 -1.67 -9.49
CA SER A 90 -16.65 -1.91 -8.04
C SER A 90 -16.61 -0.63 -7.22
N GLY A 91 -16.42 0.53 -7.85
CA GLY A 91 -16.42 1.85 -7.22
C GLY A 91 -15.03 2.46 -6.98
N TYR A 92 -13.96 1.84 -7.47
CA TYR A 92 -12.61 2.40 -7.36
C TYR A 92 -12.42 3.55 -8.35
N LYS A 93 -11.78 4.62 -7.89
CA LYS A 93 -11.26 5.66 -8.78
C LYS A 93 -9.87 5.25 -9.26
N LEU A 94 -9.75 5.03 -10.57
CA LEU A 94 -8.48 4.64 -11.17
C LEU A 94 -7.64 5.87 -11.51
N ILE A 95 -6.42 5.91 -11.00
CA ILE A 95 -5.39 6.86 -11.41
C ILE A 95 -4.34 6.04 -12.15
N GLN A 96 -4.26 6.24 -13.47
CA GLN A 96 -3.49 5.32 -14.29
C GLN A 96 -2.70 6.06 -15.37
N LYS A 97 -1.51 5.54 -15.67
CA LYS A 97 -0.71 5.99 -16.80
C LYS A 97 -0.14 4.79 -17.57
N PRO A 98 0.03 4.91 -18.91
CA PRO A 98 0.65 3.83 -19.66
C PRO A 98 2.09 3.62 -19.20
N ILE A 99 2.54 2.37 -19.19
CA ILE A 99 3.94 2.05 -18.96
C ILE A 99 4.80 2.67 -20.05
N LYS A 100 6.01 3.10 -19.66
CA LYS A 100 7.03 3.56 -20.61
C LYS A 100 8.16 2.54 -20.65
N VAL A 101 8.39 1.98 -21.80
CA VAL A 101 9.48 1.02 -22.02
C VAL A 101 10.68 1.78 -22.57
N TYR A 102 11.80 1.76 -21.85
CA TYR A 102 13.08 2.34 -22.29
C TYR A 102 14.11 1.20 -22.35
N SER A 103 14.43 0.75 -23.54
CA SER A 103 15.43 -0.31 -23.79
C SER A 103 15.24 -1.57 -22.93
N SER A 104 15.68 -1.58 -21.68
CA SER A 104 15.55 -2.68 -20.73
C SER A 104 14.81 -2.31 -19.44
N MET A 105 14.35 -1.06 -19.29
CA MET A 105 13.66 -0.60 -18.09
C MET A 105 12.20 -0.27 -18.38
N ILE A 106 11.32 -0.80 -17.53
CA ILE A 106 9.90 -0.45 -17.52
C ILE A 106 9.70 0.57 -16.39
N LYS A 107 9.24 1.78 -16.73
CA LYS A 107 8.89 2.80 -15.73
C LYS A 107 7.37 2.91 -15.59
N GLY A 108 6.89 2.80 -14.37
CA GLY A 108 5.46 2.84 -14.06
C GLY A 108 5.16 3.24 -12.62
N ASN A 109 6.10 3.95 -11.94
CA ASN A 109 5.88 4.42 -10.58
C ASN A 109 4.82 5.54 -10.52
N MET A 110 3.89 5.47 -9.55
CA MET A 110 2.78 6.40 -9.35
C MET A 110 2.86 7.14 -8.00
N ASP A 111 4.02 7.13 -7.31
CA ASP A 111 4.17 7.65 -5.96
C ASP A 111 3.93 9.17 -5.90
N ILE A 112 4.36 9.88 -6.94
CA ILE A 112 4.18 11.33 -7.03
C ILE A 112 2.69 11.66 -7.18
N GLU A 113 1.99 10.99 -8.08
CA GLU A 113 0.55 11.19 -8.30
C GLU A 113 -0.23 10.88 -7.02
N LEU A 114 0.10 9.77 -6.35
CA LEU A 114 -0.51 9.39 -5.07
C LEU A 114 -0.26 10.45 -3.99
N ALA A 115 0.98 10.92 -3.84
CA ALA A 115 1.34 11.92 -2.84
C ALA A 115 0.64 13.26 -3.11
N VAL A 116 0.59 13.70 -4.36
CA VAL A 116 -0.09 14.95 -4.76
C VAL A 116 -1.59 14.88 -4.47
N ASP A 117 -2.25 13.77 -4.81
CA ASP A 117 -3.67 13.61 -4.55
C ASP A 117 -3.98 13.53 -3.05
N ALA A 118 -3.13 12.84 -2.27
CA ALA A 118 -3.26 12.82 -0.81
C ALA A 118 -3.23 14.23 -0.21
N MET A 119 -2.34 15.08 -0.71
CA MET A 119 -2.21 16.48 -0.26
C MET A 119 -3.36 17.36 -0.73
N ASN A 120 -3.78 17.22 -2.00
CA ASN A 120 -4.88 18.03 -2.56
C ASN A 120 -6.22 17.73 -1.90
N LEU A 121 -6.44 16.49 -1.48
CA LEU A 121 -7.68 16.04 -0.85
C LEU A 121 -7.66 16.19 0.68
N GLU A 122 -6.60 16.75 1.27
CA GLU A 122 -6.39 16.74 2.73
C GLU A 122 -7.55 17.34 3.53
N LYS A 123 -8.29 18.31 3.00
CA LYS A 123 -9.47 18.91 3.65
C LYS A 123 -10.70 18.00 3.65
N GLN A 124 -10.72 16.94 2.85
CA GLN A 124 -11.89 16.09 2.65
C GLN A 124 -11.90 14.86 3.58
N TYR A 125 -10.76 14.47 4.15
CA TYR A 125 -10.67 13.31 5.03
C TYR A 125 -10.03 13.64 6.37
N ASP A 126 -10.29 12.79 7.36
CA ASP A 126 -9.68 12.82 8.69
C ASP A 126 -8.60 11.75 8.80
N ILE A 127 -8.80 10.63 8.10
CA ILE A 127 -7.91 9.47 8.09
C ILE A 127 -7.49 9.15 6.67
N LEU A 128 -6.19 8.98 6.45
CA LEU A 128 -5.63 8.36 5.25
C LEU A 128 -5.34 6.88 5.55
N ALA A 129 -5.95 5.96 4.79
CA ALA A 129 -5.60 4.55 4.77
C ALA A 129 -4.71 4.28 3.53
N LEU A 130 -3.41 4.16 3.75
CA LEU A 130 -2.42 3.94 2.69
C LEU A 130 -2.08 2.45 2.59
N PHE A 131 -2.34 1.86 1.42
CA PHE A 131 -1.92 0.50 1.06
C PHE A 131 -0.58 0.56 0.33
N SER A 132 0.49 0.67 1.08
CA SER A 132 1.87 0.58 0.60
C SER A 132 2.82 0.27 1.76
N GLY A 133 3.93 -0.39 1.44
CA GLY A 133 5.06 -0.60 2.36
C GLY A 133 6.27 0.27 2.02
N ASP A 134 6.13 1.17 1.05
CA ASP A 134 7.23 1.96 0.53
C ASP A 134 7.64 3.09 1.48
N GLY A 135 8.93 3.13 1.81
CA GLY A 135 9.52 4.15 2.68
C GLY A 135 9.50 5.56 2.12
N ASP A 136 9.39 5.71 0.81
CA ASP A 136 9.36 7.02 0.15
C ASP A 136 8.12 7.84 0.56
N PHE A 137 7.05 7.19 1.04
CA PHE A 137 5.89 7.86 1.61
C PHE A 137 6.08 8.41 3.02
N THR A 138 7.22 8.16 3.67
CA THR A 138 7.46 8.63 5.06
C THR A 138 7.34 10.16 5.17
N TYR A 139 7.87 10.90 4.19
CA TYR A 139 7.77 12.36 4.18
C TYR A 139 6.33 12.85 4.00
N LEU A 140 5.56 12.21 3.11
CA LEU A 140 4.13 12.49 2.93
C LEU A 140 3.36 12.33 4.25
N ILE A 141 3.58 11.22 4.94
CA ILE A 141 2.93 10.94 6.22
C ILE A 141 3.26 12.02 7.26
N GLN A 142 4.53 12.38 7.40
CA GLN A 142 4.96 13.43 8.33
C GLN A 142 4.29 14.79 8.06
N ASP A 143 4.11 15.14 6.78
CA ASP A 143 3.46 16.40 6.44
C ASP A 143 1.95 16.39 6.70
N LEU A 144 1.28 15.28 6.38
CA LEU A 144 -0.13 15.08 6.70
C LEU A 144 -0.40 15.06 8.20
N GLU A 145 0.49 14.48 9.00
CA GLU A 145 0.42 14.51 10.46
C GLU A 145 0.47 15.93 11.02
N LYS A 146 1.37 16.78 10.50
CA LYS A 146 1.45 18.21 10.87
C LYS A 146 0.14 18.95 10.56
N LYS A 147 -0.62 18.47 9.58
CA LYS A 147 -1.95 18.97 9.22
C LYS A 147 -3.09 18.32 10.03
N GLY A 148 -2.74 17.53 11.04
CA GLY A 148 -3.70 16.90 11.95
C GLY A 148 -4.39 15.66 11.37
N LYS A 149 -3.86 15.07 10.27
CA LYS A 149 -4.41 13.85 9.70
C LYS A 149 -3.90 12.62 10.44
N ARG A 150 -4.76 11.63 10.63
CA ARG A 150 -4.37 10.33 11.13
C ARG A 150 -4.03 9.40 9.96
N ILE A 151 -2.91 8.68 10.06
CA ILE A 151 -2.44 7.80 8.99
C ILE A 151 -2.52 6.35 9.46
N ILE A 152 -3.17 5.54 8.64
CA ILE A 152 -3.22 4.08 8.76
C ILE A 152 -2.41 3.52 7.60
N VAL A 153 -1.35 2.78 7.88
CA VAL A 153 -0.61 2.02 6.87
C VAL A 153 -1.07 0.57 6.89
N ILE A 154 -1.40 0.04 5.72
CA ILE A 154 -1.78 -1.36 5.52
C ILE A 154 -0.79 -1.95 4.52
N ALA A 155 0.09 -2.82 5.00
CA ALA A 155 1.13 -3.40 4.15
C ALA A 155 1.45 -4.84 4.53
N THR A 156 2.12 -5.55 3.64
CA THR A 156 2.51 -6.94 3.85
C THR A 156 3.73 -7.00 4.75
N GLY A 157 3.67 -7.81 5.81
CA GLY A 157 4.81 -8.02 6.70
C GLY A 157 6.04 -8.54 5.93
N GLY A 158 7.21 -7.92 6.20
CA GLY A 158 8.46 -8.19 5.50
C GLY A 158 8.67 -7.37 4.21
N PHE A 159 7.67 -6.59 3.77
CA PHE A 159 7.69 -5.73 2.59
C PHE A 159 7.40 -4.26 2.94
N THR A 160 7.74 -3.85 4.14
CA THR A 160 7.52 -2.49 4.62
C THR A 160 8.82 -1.93 5.14
N SER A 161 9.11 -0.68 4.79
CA SER A 161 10.25 0.02 5.38
C SER A 161 10.04 0.22 6.88
N TYR A 162 11.15 0.21 7.61
CA TYR A 162 11.12 0.43 9.05
C TYR A 162 10.61 1.84 9.39
N GLU A 163 11.03 2.83 8.62
CA GLU A 163 10.68 4.24 8.77
C GLU A 163 9.17 4.46 8.63
N LEU A 164 8.57 3.89 7.59
CA LEU A 164 7.14 3.98 7.36
C LEU A 164 6.33 3.32 8.48
N HIS A 165 6.82 2.16 8.96
CA HIS A 165 6.17 1.45 10.07
C HIS A 165 6.22 2.25 11.39
N GLN A 166 7.33 2.96 11.65
CA GLN A 166 7.46 3.78 12.86
C GLN A 166 6.64 5.07 12.81
N GLN A 167 6.48 5.64 11.61
CA GLN A 167 5.79 6.92 11.44
C GLN A 167 4.25 6.78 11.47
N ALA A 168 3.70 5.65 11.05
CA ALA A 168 2.25 5.47 10.97
C ALA A 168 1.57 5.50 12.35
N HIS A 169 0.45 6.22 12.49
CA HIS A 169 -0.36 6.20 13.72
C HIS A 169 -0.92 4.80 14.03
N ASN A 170 -1.31 4.09 12.98
CA ASN A 170 -1.73 2.70 13.07
C ASN A 170 -1.13 1.92 11.90
N TYR A 171 -0.60 0.76 12.18
CA TYR A 171 -0.07 -0.15 11.18
C TYR A 171 -0.81 -1.49 11.24
N PHE A 172 -1.27 -1.97 10.08
CA PHE A 172 -1.94 -3.26 9.95
C PHE A 172 -1.24 -4.16 8.94
N PHE A 173 -0.89 -5.35 9.38
CA PHE A 173 -0.32 -6.35 8.49
C PHE A 173 -1.39 -6.93 7.57
N LEU A 174 -1.26 -6.71 6.27
CA LEU A 174 -2.18 -7.20 5.25
C LEU A 174 -2.39 -8.73 5.32
N ASN A 175 -1.32 -9.47 5.53
CA ASN A 175 -1.37 -10.93 5.67
C ASN A 175 -2.20 -11.41 6.89
N ARG A 176 -2.43 -10.56 7.87
CA ARG A 176 -3.28 -10.86 9.03
C ARG A 176 -4.72 -10.43 8.85
N ILE A 177 -4.98 -9.38 8.09
CA ILE A 177 -6.33 -8.84 7.91
C ILE A 177 -6.98 -9.18 6.57
N SER A 178 -6.24 -9.71 5.60
CA SER A 178 -6.76 -10.00 4.25
C SER A 178 -7.97 -10.96 4.23
N SER A 179 -8.13 -11.78 5.26
CA SER A 179 -9.29 -12.66 5.39
C SER A 179 -10.63 -11.92 5.48
N ILE A 180 -10.63 -10.63 5.91
CA ILE A 180 -11.83 -9.79 5.96
C ILE A 180 -12.39 -9.56 4.55
N TRP A 181 -11.51 -9.53 3.57
CA TRP A 181 -11.81 -9.20 2.18
C TRP A 181 -11.72 -10.42 1.25
N ARG A 182 -11.85 -11.63 1.80
CA ARG A 182 -11.95 -12.86 0.99
C ARG A 182 -13.41 -13.23 0.80
N THR A 183 -13.76 -13.60 -0.42
CA THR A 183 -15.01 -14.31 -0.65
C THR A 183 -14.88 -15.71 -0.04
N PRO A 184 -15.81 -16.18 0.81
CA PRO A 184 -15.82 -17.55 1.27
C PRO A 184 -15.82 -18.48 0.05
N ARG A 185 -14.83 -19.35 -0.05
CA ARG A 185 -14.85 -20.40 -1.11
C ARG A 185 -16.09 -21.25 -0.90
N LYS A 186 -17.04 -21.18 -1.84
CA LYS A 186 -18.05 -22.23 -1.96
C LYS A 186 -17.31 -23.50 -2.36
N THR A 187 -17.37 -24.51 -1.55
CA THR A 187 -16.88 -25.86 -1.86
C THR A 187 -17.78 -26.45 -2.94
N SER A 188 -17.59 -26.08 -4.19
CA SER A 188 -18.12 -26.77 -5.37
C SER A 188 -17.38 -26.27 -6.60
N GLN A 189 -16.64 -27.17 -7.17
CA GLN A 189 -16.15 -27.31 -8.55
C GLN A 189 -16.19 -26.09 -9.48
N SER A 190 -15.03 -25.88 -10.10
CA SER A 190 -14.74 -25.36 -11.45
C SER A 190 -14.80 -23.85 -11.68
N ASP A 191 -13.71 -23.40 -12.30
CA ASP A 191 -13.58 -22.19 -13.14
C ASP A 191 -13.72 -20.81 -12.48
N GLY A 192 -12.89 -20.58 -11.45
CA GLY A 192 -12.57 -19.24 -10.99
C GLY A 192 -11.34 -18.70 -11.74
N VAL A 193 -11.51 -17.65 -12.54
CA VAL A 193 -10.37 -16.87 -13.04
C VAL A 193 -9.52 -16.45 -11.84
N ASP A 194 -8.32 -17.00 -11.74
CA ASP A 194 -7.40 -16.74 -10.64
C ASP A 194 -6.93 -15.29 -10.73
N SER A 195 -7.37 -14.43 -9.81
CA SER A 195 -7.04 -13.01 -9.77
C SER A 195 -5.53 -12.75 -9.75
N GLN A 196 -4.72 -13.74 -9.37
CA GLN A 196 -3.26 -13.68 -9.42
C GLN A 196 -2.70 -13.70 -10.84
N ASN A 197 -3.44 -14.27 -11.81
CA ASN A 197 -3.07 -14.23 -13.22
C ASN A 197 -3.51 -12.95 -13.93
N LEU A 198 -4.26 -12.08 -13.25
CA LEU A 198 -4.80 -10.82 -13.79
C LEU A 198 -3.97 -9.59 -13.43
N LEU A 199 -3.05 -9.73 -12.48
CA LEU A 199 -2.24 -8.60 -12.02
C LEU A 199 -1.04 -8.38 -12.95
N PRO A 200 -0.67 -7.12 -13.21
CA PRO A 200 0.40 -6.81 -14.16
C PRO A 200 1.75 -7.38 -13.69
N LYS A 201 2.53 -7.89 -14.62
CA LYS A 201 3.92 -8.33 -14.39
C LYS A 201 4.90 -7.14 -14.21
N ILE A 202 4.43 -6.02 -13.72
CA ILE A 202 5.24 -4.84 -13.50
C ILE A 202 5.98 -5.01 -12.18
N LEU A 203 7.27 -5.30 -12.25
CA LEU A 203 8.17 -5.25 -11.10
C LEU A 203 8.42 -3.78 -10.71
N PRO A 204 8.55 -3.47 -9.40
CA PRO A 204 9.03 -2.16 -8.98
C PRO A 204 10.37 -1.85 -9.68
N PRO A 205 10.65 -0.59 -10.04
CA PRO A 205 11.78 -0.19 -10.87
C PRO A 205 13.17 -0.54 -10.31
N ASP A 206 13.27 -0.86 -9.04
CA ASP A 206 14.55 -1.14 -8.34
C ASP A 206 14.82 -2.63 -8.11
N VAL A 207 13.98 -3.54 -8.60
CA VAL A 207 14.20 -4.99 -8.48
C VAL A 207 14.84 -5.55 -9.73
N VAL A 208 16.17 -5.59 -9.75
CA VAL A 208 16.92 -6.39 -10.71
C VAL A 208 16.80 -7.86 -10.29
N LEU A 209 16.01 -8.65 -11.01
CA LEU A 209 15.98 -10.10 -10.85
C LEU A 209 17.26 -10.69 -11.45
N ASP A 210 18.26 -10.91 -10.62
CA ASP A 210 19.35 -11.81 -10.96
C ASP A 210 18.80 -13.25 -10.93
N LYS A 211 18.95 -13.97 -12.06
CA LYS A 211 18.39 -15.31 -12.29
C LYS A 211 18.98 -16.41 -11.39
N GLN A 212 19.79 -16.08 -10.38
CA GLN A 212 20.53 -17.07 -9.58
C GLN A 212 20.52 -16.86 -8.06
N THR A 213 19.69 -16.02 -7.46
CA THR A 213 19.78 -15.80 -6.01
C THR A 213 18.66 -16.49 -5.23
N LYS A 214 19.05 -17.53 -4.48
CA LYS A 214 18.29 -18.04 -3.33
C LYS A 214 18.20 -16.90 -2.31
N VAL A 215 16.98 -16.55 -1.91
CA VAL A 215 16.71 -15.52 -0.89
C VAL A 215 17.25 -15.99 0.46
N THR A 216 18.36 -15.44 0.88
CA THR A 216 18.81 -15.51 2.28
C THR A 216 18.66 -14.10 2.89
N PRO A 217 18.09 -13.98 4.10
CA PRO A 217 17.97 -12.67 4.75
C PRO A 217 19.35 -12.19 5.19
N LYS A 218 19.82 -11.09 4.64
CA LYS A 218 21.05 -10.43 5.12
C LYS A 218 20.71 -9.49 6.28
N THR A 219 20.76 -10.00 7.48
CA THR A 219 20.96 -9.19 8.69
C THR A 219 22.42 -8.80 8.78
N LYS A 220 22.78 -7.58 8.37
CA LYS A 220 23.99 -6.89 8.86
C LYS A 220 23.72 -5.39 8.94
N LEU A 221 23.73 -4.89 10.17
CA LEU A 221 23.74 -3.47 10.50
C LEU A 221 24.90 -2.76 9.77
N PRO A 222 24.69 -1.59 9.14
CA PRO A 222 25.78 -0.80 8.59
C PRO A 222 26.58 -0.15 9.72
N ARG A 223 27.92 -0.27 9.62
CA ARG A 223 28.87 0.44 10.48
C ARG A 223 28.72 1.94 10.25
N LYS A 224 28.73 2.71 11.35
CA LYS A 224 28.79 4.18 11.31
C LYS A 224 29.96 4.65 10.45
N ASN A 225 29.66 5.37 9.37
CA ASN A 225 30.65 6.14 8.64
C ASN A 225 30.88 7.49 9.34
N PRO A 226 32.10 8.00 9.40
CA PRO A 226 32.41 9.29 10.00
C PRO A 226 31.81 10.43 9.14
N VAL A 227 31.32 11.44 9.86
CA VAL A 227 30.76 12.67 9.30
C VAL A 227 31.83 13.33 8.39
N ARG A 228 31.51 13.51 7.11
CA ARG A 228 32.29 14.38 6.23
C ARG A 228 31.88 15.83 6.52
N GLU A 229 32.85 16.65 6.91
CA GLU A 229 32.70 18.09 7.02
C GLU A 229 32.33 18.68 5.66
N VAL A 230 31.30 19.51 5.66
CA VAL A 230 30.85 20.28 4.49
C VAL A 230 31.70 21.54 4.44
N PRO A 231 32.35 21.87 3.31
CA PRO A 231 33.08 23.14 3.19
C PRO A 231 32.13 24.34 3.29
N GLN A 232 32.48 25.30 4.15
CA GLN A 232 31.79 26.59 4.19
C GLN A 232 32.08 27.34 2.88
N VAL A 233 31.03 27.67 2.16
CA VAL A 233 31.09 28.61 1.03
C VAL A 233 30.95 30.00 1.59
N PHE A 234 32.03 30.78 1.56
CA PHE A 234 31.99 32.22 1.77
C PHE A 234 31.34 32.88 0.55
N ILE A 235 30.32 33.68 0.79
CA ILE A 235 29.74 34.58 -0.20
C ILE A 235 30.30 35.97 0.15
N ASP A 236 31.09 36.52 -0.77
CA ASP A 236 31.46 37.94 -0.81
C ASP A 236 30.32 38.76 -1.43
#